data_886ad443451c3ad85a23e181e9c3c422
#
_entry.id   886ad443451c3ad85a23e181e9c3c422
#
_cell.length_a   1.000
_cell.length_b   1.000
_cell.length_c   1.000
_cell.angle_alpha   90.00
_cell.angle_beta   90.00
_cell.angle_gamma   90.00
#
_symmetry.space_group_name_H-M   'P 1'
#
loop_
_entity.id
_entity.type
_entity.pdbx_description
1 polymer ?
#
loop_
_entity_poly.entity_id
_entity_poly.type
_entity_poly.pdbx_seq_one_letter_code
_entity_poly.pdbx_strand_id
1 'polypeptide(L)'
;DQYVVCNGFKREEYVENIARLVNNGHRKTITVIDNYEEVDLFSEAIEGDFEIGIRIASEEEPKFEFYTSRLGIGYKDIVPFYQTMVKPNERIKLKMLHFFINTGIKDNSYYWNELTKCLRVYVNLKKVCPELDSLNIGGGFPIKNSLNFEYDYEYMAKEILLQIKM
;
A
#
# COMPACT_ATOMS: atom_id res chain seq x y z
N ASP A 1 21.67 -1.54 1.71
CA ASP A 1 20.69 -0.44 1.78
C ASP A 1 19.29 -1.04 1.89
N GLN A 2 18.63 -0.80 3.03
CA GLN A 2 17.29 -1.30 3.28
C GLN A 2 16.26 -0.20 2.98
N TYR A 3 15.09 -0.58 2.44
CA TYR A 3 13.95 0.30 2.33
C TYR A 3 13.32 0.53 3.70
N VAL A 4 12.88 1.76 3.94
CA VAL A 4 12.01 2.12 5.05
C VAL A 4 10.63 2.42 4.48
N VAL A 5 9.63 1.63 4.85
CA VAL A 5 8.24 1.81 4.41
C VAL A 5 7.43 2.40 5.55
N CYS A 6 6.93 3.63 5.35
CA CYS A 6 6.22 4.40 6.36
C CYS A 6 4.72 4.29 6.14
N ASN A 7 4.08 3.36 6.86
CA ASN A 7 2.65 3.11 6.82
C ASN A 7 1.90 3.77 7.99
N GLY A 8 0.58 3.83 7.87
CA GLY A 8 -0.31 4.22 8.94
C GLY A 8 -0.69 5.70 8.91
N PHE A 9 -1.49 6.10 9.88
CA PHE A 9 -2.07 7.43 9.97
C PHE A 9 -1.00 8.51 10.17
N LYS A 10 -0.97 9.52 9.30
CA LYS A 10 0.03 10.59 9.26
C LYS A 10 -0.39 11.76 10.16
N ARG A 11 0.02 11.70 11.43
CA ARG A 11 -0.04 12.86 12.31
C ARG A 11 1.14 13.78 12.04
N GLU A 12 1.04 15.04 12.44
CA GLU A 12 2.05 16.08 12.24
C GLU A 12 3.46 15.61 12.61
N GLU A 13 3.66 15.14 13.82
CA GLU A 13 4.96 14.62 14.30
C GLU A 13 5.50 13.46 13.43
N TYR A 14 4.61 12.62 12.89
CA TYR A 14 5.03 11.52 12.03
C TYR A 14 5.46 12.03 10.65
N VAL A 15 4.76 13.01 10.10
CA VAL A 15 5.14 13.70 8.84
C VAL A 15 6.50 14.35 8.99
N GLU A 16 6.73 15.10 10.09
CA GLU A 16 8.01 15.74 10.40
C GLU A 16 9.16 14.73 10.51
N ASN A 17 8.92 13.59 11.18
CA ASN A 17 9.94 12.55 11.34
C ASN A 17 10.32 11.91 9.99
N ILE A 18 9.34 11.66 9.12
CA ILE A 18 9.57 11.13 7.77
C ILE A 18 10.31 12.16 6.91
N ALA A 19 9.86 13.42 6.92
CA ALA A 19 10.48 14.50 6.19
C ALA A 19 11.95 14.69 6.61
N ARG A 20 12.22 14.69 7.92
CA ARG A 20 13.59 14.77 8.46
C ARG A 20 14.45 13.60 7.96
N LEU A 21 13.91 12.38 7.91
CA LEU A 21 14.65 11.22 7.42
C LEU A 21 15.01 11.38 5.94
N VAL A 22 14.07 11.82 5.11
CA VAL A 22 14.29 12.04 3.67
C VAL A 22 15.25 13.21 3.43
N ASN A 23 15.03 14.36 4.08
CA ASN A 23 15.86 15.56 3.96
C ASN A 23 17.31 15.33 4.43
N ASN A 24 17.52 14.40 5.39
CA ASN A 24 18.86 13.94 5.79
C ASN A 24 19.49 12.92 4.82
N GLY A 25 18.89 12.69 3.67
CA GLY A 25 19.46 11.89 2.57
C GLY A 25 19.12 10.41 2.57
N HIS A 26 18.17 9.94 3.38
CA HIS A 26 17.69 8.56 3.31
C HIS A 26 16.74 8.38 2.13
N ARG A 27 17.30 8.15 0.94
CA ARG A 27 16.57 8.14 -0.34
C ARG A 27 15.66 6.91 -0.56
N LYS A 28 15.82 5.85 0.24
CA LYS A 28 14.98 4.63 0.16
C LYS A 28 13.86 4.63 1.20
N THR A 29 13.30 5.80 1.45
CA THR A 29 12.12 5.96 2.31
C THR A 29 10.89 6.05 1.42
N ILE A 30 9.97 5.09 1.55
CA ILE A 30 8.69 5.08 0.82
C ILE A 30 7.59 5.44 1.81
N THR A 31 6.96 6.59 1.59
CA THR A 31 5.81 7.04 2.36
C THR A 31 4.52 6.55 1.72
N VAL A 32 3.77 5.72 2.41
CA VAL A 32 2.51 5.17 1.89
C VAL A 32 1.38 6.15 2.15
N ILE A 33 0.81 6.69 1.08
CA ILE A 33 -0.26 7.69 1.09
C ILE A 33 -1.62 7.00 1.28
N ASP A 34 -2.39 7.49 2.24
CA ASP A 34 -3.71 6.99 2.60
C ASP A 34 -4.87 7.88 2.10
N ASN A 35 -4.59 9.14 1.77
CA ASN A 35 -5.58 10.11 1.29
C ASN A 35 -4.94 11.21 0.44
N TYR A 36 -5.78 12.07 -0.17
CA TYR A 36 -5.34 13.13 -1.08
C TYR A 36 -4.52 14.22 -0.37
N GLU A 37 -4.88 14.56 0.86
CA GLU A 37 -4.25 15.64 1.63
C GLU A 37 -2.79 15.33 2.01
N GLU A 38 -2.46 14.06 2.17
CA GLU A 38 -1.11 13.63 2.53
C GLU A 38 -0.08 13.93 1.44
N VAL A 39 -0.48 14.02 0.17
CA VAL A 39 0.44 14.41 -0.93
C VAL A 39 0.92 15.84 -0.72
N ASP A 40 0.03 16.75 -0.39
CA ASP A 40 0.35 18.15 -0.16
C ASP A 40 1.21 18.31 1.11
N LEU A 41 0.83 17.63 2.20
CA LEU A 41 1.59 17.64 3.45
C LEU A 41 3.05 17.22 3.26
N PHE A 42 3.30 16.13 2.54
CA PHE A 42 4.67 15.68 2.27
C PHE A 42 5.40 16.55 1.25
N SER A 43 4.68 17.11 0.28
CA SER A 43 5.26 18.03 -0.70
C SER A 43 5.74 19.34 -0.06
N GLU A 44 5.07 19.78 1.02
CA GLU A 44 5.48 20.96 1.81
C GLU A 44 6.64 20.63 2.76
N ALA A 45 6.62 19.44 3.40
CA ALA A 45 7.59 19.07 4.41
C ALA A 45 8.92 18.56 3.85
N ILE A 46 8.94 18.01 2.63
CA ILE A 46 10.14 17.45 1.99
C ILE A 46 10.68 18.41 0.93
N GLU A 47 11.96 18.74 1.05
CA GLU A 47 12.62 19.75 0.20
C GLU A 47 13.01 19.20 -1.20
N GLY A 48 13.38 17.93 -1.28
CA GLY A 48 13.87 17.29 -2.52
C GLY A 48 12.91 16.28 -3.12
N ASP A 49 13.44 15.42 -3.98
CA ASP A 49 12.72 14.27 -4.53
C ASP A 49 12.42 13.24 -3.46
N PHE A 50 11.24 12.64 -3.50
CA PHE A 50 10.86 11.58 -2.59
C PHE A 50 10.01 10.50 -3.23
N GLU A 51 10.05 9.31 -2.59
CA GLU A 51 9.33 8.14 -3.07
C GLU A 51 8.06 7.91 -2.23
N ILE A 52 6.98 7.58 -2.91
CA ILE A 52 5.71 7.26 -2.27
C ILE A 52 5.20 5.88 -2.65
N GLY A 53 4.37 5.33 -1.77
CA GLY A 53 3.42 4.26 -2.08
C GLY A 53 2.00 4.80 -2.03
N ILE A 54 1.06 4.12 -2.66
CA ILE A 54 -0.38 4.39 -2.53
C ILE A 54 -1.03 3.20 -1.88
N ARG A 55 -1.81 3.42 -0.81
CA ARG A 55 -2.63 2.39 -0.20
C ARG A 55 -3.97 2.28 -0.91
N ILE A 56 -4.32 1.06 -1.33
CA ILE A 56 -5.66 0.74 -1.82
C ILE A 56 -6.60 0.55 -0.61
N ALA A 57 -7.74 1.21 -0.65
CA ALA A 57 -8.85 0.90 0.24
C ALA A 57 -9.50 -0.42 -0.24
N SER A 58 -9.43 -1.48 0.59
CA SER A 58 -10.16 -2.72 0.31
C SER A 58 -11.67 -2.50 0.45
N GLU A 59 -12.45 -3.20 -0.37
CA GLU A 59 -13.90 -3.25 -0.18
C GLU A 59 -14.20 -4.08 1.08
N GLU A 60 -15.23 -3.69 1.83
CA GLU A 60 -15.56 -4.36 3.09
C GLU A 60 -16.10 -5.76 2.89
N GLU A 61 -15.74 -6.65 3.79
CA GLU A 61 -16.45 -7.91 3.92
C GLU A 61 -17.87 -7.61 4.45
N PRO A 62 -18.95 -8.06 3.79
CA PRO A 62 -20.34 -7.66 4.11
C PRO A 62 -20.81 -8.00 5.54
N LYS A 63 -19.99 -8.66 6.35
CA LYS A 63 -20.30 -9.11 7.71
C LYS A 63 -19.82 -8.19 8.84
N PHE A 64 -19.08 -7.12 8.53
CA PHE A 64 -18.55 -6.22 9.54
C PHE A 64 -19.26 -4.86 9.49
N GLU A 65 -20.32 -4.71 10.29
CA GLU A 65 -21.08 -3.46 10.41
C GLU A 65 -20.30 -2.29 11.06
N PHE A 66 -19.11 -2.53 11.64
CA PHE A 66 -18.47 -1.55 12.51
C PHE A 66 -17.03 -1.14 12.16
N TYR A 67 -16.39 -1.67 11.14
CA TYR A 67 -15.02 -1.31 10.79
C TYR A 67 -14.81 -1.12 9.30
N THR A 68 -15.19 0.06 8.82
CA THR A 68 -14.70 0.58 7.54
C THR A 68 -13.29 1.09 7.75
N SER A 69 -12.30 0.47 7.12
CA SER A 69 -11.01 1.11 6.98
C SER A 69 -11.18 2.34 6.10
N ARG A 70 -11.24 3.52 6.72
CA ARG A 70 -11.28 4.80 5.99
C ARG A 70 -9.93 5.19 5.39
N LEU A 71 -8.94 4.32 5.51
CA LEU A 71 -7.60 4.54 5.01
C LEU A 71 -7.45 3.91 3.63
N GLY A 72 -6.79 4.66 2.76
CA GLY A 72 -6.51 4.26 1.39
C GLY A 72 -7.43 4.92 0.36
N ILE A 73 -7.03 4.78 -0.89
CA ILE A 73 -7.71 5.33 -2.06
C ILE A 73 -8.48 4.22 -2.75
N GLY A 74 -9.72 4.49 -3.15
CA GLY A 74 -10.58 3.50 -3.79
C GLY A 74 -10.00 2.93 -5.08
N TYR A 75 -10.27 1.67 -5.41
CA TYR A 75 -9.75 1.00 -6.61
C TYR A 75 -9.89 1.78 -7.91
N LYS A 76 -11.05 2.43 -8.09
CA LYS A 76 -11.37 3.21 -9.29
C LYS A 76 -10.62 4.53 -9.36
N ASP A 77 -10.22 5.05 -8.20
CA ASP A 77 -9.65 6.38 -8.04
C ASP A 77 -8.11 6.38 -8.08
N ILE A 78 -7.45 5.22 -7.97
CA ILE A 78 -5.99 5.11 -7.93
C ILE A 78 -5.32 5.71 -9.17
N VAL A 79 -5.77 5.35 -10.38
CA VAL A 79 -5.18 5.87 -11.62
C VAL A 79 -5.48 7.36 -11.79
N PRO A 80 -6.73 7.84 -11.63
CA PRO A 80 -7.02 9.28 -11.58
C PRO A 80 -6.19 10.03 -10.55
N PHE A 81 -6.08 9.52 -9.32
CA PHE A 81 -5.27 10.12 -8.27
C PHE A 81 -3.80 10.28 -8.70
N TYR A 82 -3.20 9.22 -9.23
CA TYR A 82 -1.84 9.31 -9.75
C TYR A 82 -1.71 10.39 -10.82
N GLN A 83 -2.63 10.43 -11.78
CA GLN A 83 -2.56 11.36 -12.90
C GLN A 83 -2.76 12.84 -12.50
N THR A 84 -3.60 13.09 -11.49
CA THR A 84 -3.97 14.44 -11.07
C THR A 84 -3.13 15.01 -9.93
N MET A 85 -2.69 14.16 -9.00
CA MET A 85 -2.00 14.60 -7.78
C MET A 85 -0.51 14.27 -7.76
N VAL A 86 -0.12 13.11 -8.31
CA VAL A 86 1.26 12.64 -8.19
C VAL A 86 2.08 13.01 -9.42
N LYS A 87 1.61 12.64 -10.61
CA LYS A 87 2.33 12.85 -11.88
C LYS A 87 2.69 14.32 -12.19
N PRO A 88 1.87 15.32 -11.85
CA PRO A 88 2.21 16.72 -12.08
C PRO A 88 3.36 17.23 -11.21
N ASN A 89 3.66 16.59 -10.09
CA ASN A 89 4.77 16.97 -9.22
C ASN A 89 6.00 16.09 -9.53
N GLU A 90 6.95 16.65 -10.29
CA GLU A 90 8.16 15.94 -10.75
C GLU A 90 9.06 15.43 -9.60
N ARG A 91 8.90 15.99 -8.40
CA ARG A 91 9.65 15.55 -7.20
C ARG A 91 9.13 14.23 -6.61
N ILE A 92 7.89 13.83 -6.97
CA ILE A 92 7.25 12.65 -6.40
C ILE A 92 7.44 11.46 -7.35
N LYS A 93 8.00 10.37 -6.82
CA LYS A 93 8.14 9.10 -7.55
C LYS A 93 7.27 8.03 -6.91
N LEU A 94 6.27 7.57 -7.66
CA LEU A 94 5.43 6.47 -7.19
C LEU A 94 6.15 5.14 -7.40
N LYS A 95 6.53 4.49 -6.30
CA LYS A 95 7.28 3.23 -6.28
C LYS A 95 6.46 2.02 -5.89
N MET A 96 5.45 2.20 -5.04
CA MET A 96 4.78 1.08 -4.38
C MET A 96 3.27 1.20 -4.45
N LEU A 97 2.60 0.09 -4.70
CA LEU A 97 1.19 -0.08 -4.40
C LEU A 97 1.05 -0.92 -3.14
N HIS A 98 0.32 -0.43 -2.14
CA HIS A 98 0.09 -1.12 -0.87
C HIS A 98 -1.34 -1.63 -0.78
N PHE A 99 -1.46 -2.90 -0.46
CA PHE A 99 -2.71 -3.62 -0.27
C PHE A 99 -2.75 -4.19 1.16
N PHE A 100 -3.88 -4.03 1.83
CA PHE A 100 -4.09 -4.57 3.16
C PHE A 100 -5.56 -4.89 3.39
N ILE A 101 -5.84 -6.03 4.01
CA ILE A 101 -7.19 -6.41 4.44
C ILE A 101 -7.22 -6.73 5.93
N ASN A 102 -8.26 -6.23 6.62
CA ASN A 102 -8.38 -6.35 8.08
C ASN A 102 -8.58 -7.79 8.56
N THR A 103 -9.17 -8.66 7.74
CA THR A 103 -9.44 -10.06 8.09
C THR A 103 -8.22 -10.97 8.02
N GLY A 104 -7.08 -10.41 7.56
CA GLY A 104 -5.83 -11.12 7.40
C GLY A 104 -5.76 -12.01 6.15
N ILE A 105 -4.60 -12.63 5.96
CA ILE A 105 -4.30 -13.48 4.80
C ILE A 105 -4.85 -14.88 5.07
N LYS A 106 -5.95 -15.20 4.41
CA LYS A 106 -6.67 -16.48 4.55
C LYS A 106 -6.94 -17.07 3.18
N ASP A 107 -6.96 -18.40 3.11
CA ASP A 107 -7.39 -19.10 1.89
C ASP A 107 -8.92 -19.07 1.79
N ASN A 108 -9.45 -17.95 1.32
CA ASN A 108 -10.87 -17.76 1.09
C ASN A 108 -11.12 -16.86 -0.12
N SER A 109 -12.35 -16.92 -0.65
CA SER A 109 -12.75 -16.17 -1.86
C SER A 109 -12.62 -14.66 -1.68
N TYR A 110 -12.81 -14.14 -0.46
CA TYR A 110 -12.68 -12.71 -0.19
C TYR A 110 -11.23 -12.24 -0.39
N TYR A 111 -10.26 -12.92 0.23
CA TYR A 111 -8.84 -12.58 0.07
C TYR A 111 -8.40 -12.62 -1.40
N TRP A 112 -8.73 -13.70 -2.10
CA TRP A 112 -8.33 -13.88 -3.50
C TRP A 112 -8.98 -12.86 -4.43
N ASN A 113 -10.24 -12.49 -4.19
CA ASN A 113 -10.90 -11.43 -4.95
C ASN A 113 -10.24 -10.08 -4.75
N GLU A 114 -9.96 -9.70 -3.50
CA GLU A 114 -9.32 -8.43 -3.19
C GLU A 114 -7.88 -8.37 -3.74
N LEU A 115 -7.10 -9.45 -3.62
CA LEU A 115 -5.77 -9.54 -4.23
C LEU A 115 -5.86 -9.40 -5.77
N THR A 116 -6.80 -10.06 -6.40
CA THR A 116 -7.01 -9.96 -7.87
C THR A 116 -7.35 -8.52 -8.29
N LYS A 117 -8.21 -7.83 -7.55
CA LYS A 117 -8.52 -6.41 -7.81
C LYS A 117 -7.26 -5.55 -7.67
N CYS A 118 -6.48 -5.77 -6.61
CA CYS A 118 -5.21 -5.09 -6.40
C CYS A 118 -4.24 -5.28 -7.56
N LEU A 119 -4.07 -6.51 -8.03
CA LEU A 119 -3.19 -6.83 -9.17
C LEU A 119 -3.65 -6.17 -10.47
N ARG A 120 -4.96 -6.12 -10.73
CA ARG A 120 -5.51 -5.39 -11.89
C ARG A 120 -5.21 -3.89 -11.82
N VAL A 121 -5.35 -3.29 -10.63
CA VAL A 121 -4.97 -1.88 -10.41
C VAL A 121 -3.49 -1.69 -10.64
N TYR A 122 -2.64 -2.56 -10.10
CA TYR A 122 -1.19 -2.51 -10.29
C TYR A 122 -0.81 -2.53 -11.78
N VAL A 123 -1.36 -3.46 -12.56
CA VAL A 123 -1.11 -3.55 -13.99
C VAL A 123 -1.56 -2.29 -14.75
N ASN A 124 -2.73 -1.75 -14.40
CA ASN A 124 -3.23 -0.53 -15.05
C ASN A 124 -2.38 0.70 -14.66
N LEU A 125 -1.99 0.80 -13.41
CA LEU A 125 -1.14 1.88 -12.93
C LEU A 125 0.26 1.80 -13.54
N LYS A 126 0.83 0.60 -13.69
CA LYS A 126 2.13 0.36 -14.33
C LYS A 126 2.19 0.85 -15.77
N LYS A 127 1.07 0.80 -16.52
CA LYS A 127 1.00 1.31 -17.91
C LYS A 127 1.21 2.83 -18.00
N VAL A 128 0.82 3.56 -16.97
CA VAL A 128 0.92 5.04 -16.93
C VAL A 128 2.05 5.54 -16.02
N CYS A 129 2.57 4.67 -15.15
CA CYS A 129 3.66 4.92 -14.21
C CYS A 129 4.73 3.82 -14.34
N PRO A 130 5.69 3.97 -15.28
CA PRO A 130 6.76 2.97 -15.48
C PRO A 130 7.66 2.76 -14.28
N GLU A 131 7.75 3.74 -13.38
CA GLU A 131 8.60 3.73 -12.18
C GLU A 131 8.04 2.86 -11.06
N LEU A 132 6.73 2.52 -11.10
CA LEU A 132 6.10 1.61 -10.14
C LEU A 132 6.73 0.22 -10.25
N ASP A 133 7.39 -0.25 -9.21
CA ASP A 133 8.15 -1.51 -9.22
C ASP A 133 7.86 -2.42 -8.03
N SER A 134 7.11 -1.94 -7.05
CA SER A 134 6.89 -2.65 -5.79
C SER A 134 5.41 -2.87 -5.49
N LEU A 135 5.08 -4.06 -5.01
CA LEU A 135 3.77 -4.41 -4.49
C LEU A 135 3.91 -4.88 -3.03
N ASN A 136 3.27 -4.17 -2.12
CA ASN A 136 3.20 -4.55 -0.71
C ASN A 136 1.82 -5.17 -0.43
N ILE A 137 1.79 -6.46 -0.19
CA ILE A 137 0.55 -7.21 0.08
C ILE A 137 0.08 -7.11 1.53
N GLY A 138 0.72 -6.26 2.32
CA GLY A 138 0.39 -6.07 3.72
C GLY A 138 0.85 -7.23 4.60
N GLY A 139 0.21 -7.34 5.75
CA GLY A 139 0.43 -8.40 6.73
C GLY A 139 -0.86 -9.12 7.08
N GLY A 140 -0.85 -9.79 8.23
CA GLY A 140 -2.03 -10.50 8.71
C GLY A 140 -1.99 -12.00 8.46
N PHE A 141 -0.80 -12.57 8.22
CA PHE A 141 -0.64 -14.03 8.31
C PHE A 141 -1.06 -14.49 9.71
N PRO A 142 -1.90 -15.52 9.82
CA PRO A 142 -2.31 -16.05 11.11
C PRO A 142 -1.09 -16.48 11.93
N ILE A 143 -1.19 -16.31 13.25
CA ILE A 143 -0.19 -16.79 14.20
C ILE A 143 -0.73 -17.98 14.96
N LYS A 144 0.14 -18.92 15.33
CA LYS A 144 -0.25 -20.07 16.13
C LYS A 144 -0.68 -19.62 17.53
N ASN A 145 -1.98 -19.72 17.81
CA ASN A 145 -2.58 -19.30 19.07
C ASN A 145 -3.29 -20.43 19.82
N SER A 146 -3.29 -21.65 19.26
CA SER A 146 -3.90 -22.84 19.85
C SER A 146 -3.18 -24.12 19.43
N LEU A 147 -3.44 -25.23 20.12
CA LEU A 147 -2.89 -26.54 19.77
C LEU A 147 -3.46 -27.10 18.45
N ASN A 148 -4.68 -26.69 18.11
CA ASN A 148 -5.36 -27.13 16.90
C ASN A 148 -5.21 -26.12 15.74
N PHE A 149 -4.19 -25.25 15.82
CA PHE A 149 -3.94 -24.27 14.77
C PHE A 149 -3.36 -24.97 13.55
N GLU A 150 -4.06 -24.89 12.44
CA GLU A 150 -3.66 -25.37 11.13
C GLU A 150 -3.64 -24.22 10.14
N TYR A 151 -2.45 -23.87 9.66
CA TYR A 151 -2.27 -22.91 8.58
C TYR A 151 -0.97 -23.24 7.83
N ASP A 152 -1.12 -23.51 6.55
CA ASP A 152 0.01 -23.84 5.67
C ASP A 152 0.59 -22.55 5.05
N TYR A 153 1.64 -22.03 5.66
CA TYR A 153 2.33 -20.82 5.21
C TYR A 153 3.00 -20.98 3.85
N GLU A 154 3.58 -22.17 3.59
CA GLU A 154 4.26 -22.44 2.31
C GLU A 154 3.27 -22.48 1.17
N TYR A 155 2.15 -23.18 1.35
CA TYR A 155 1.05 -23.22 0.40
C TYR A 155 0.54 -21.80 0.10
N MET A 156 0.20 -21.02 1.11
CA MET A 156 -0.32 -19.66 0.91
C MET A 156 0.68 -18.73 0.23
N ALA A 157 1.94 -18.77 0.63
CA ALA A 157 2.99 -17.98 -0.04
C ALA A 157 3.15 -18.38 -1.51
N LYS A 158 3.12 -19.68 -1.82
CA LYS A 158 3.19 -20.19 -3.18
C LYS A 158 2.00 -19.74 -4.03
N GLU A 159 0.78 -19.87 -3.51
CA GLU A 159 -0.44 -19.47 -4.23
C GLU A 159 -0.47 -17.94 -4.48
N ILE A 160 -0.07 -17.13 -3.50
CA ILE A 160 0.08 -15.67 -3.68
C ILE A 160 1.08 -15.36 -4.80
N LEU A 161 2.25 -15.98 -4.79
CA LEU A 161 3.26 -15.77 -5.83
C LEU A 161 2.81 -16.25 -7.21
N LEU A 162 2.06 -17.34 -7.30
CA LEU A 162 1.46 -17.80 -8.55
C LEU A 162 0.45 -16.80 -9.08
N GLN A 163 -0.40 -16.26 -8.22
CA GLN A 163 -1.40 -15.25 -8.59
C GLN A 163 -0.73 -13.96 -9.09
N ILE A 164 0.38 -13.55 -8.50
CA ILE A 164 1.13 -12.35 -8.91
C ILE A 164 1.80 -12.55 -10.28
N LYS A 165 2.19 -13.77 -10.62
CA LYS A 165 2.86 -14.09 -11.90
C LYS A 165 1.91 -14.24 -13.09
N MET A 166 0.61 -14.42 -12.85
CA MET A 166 -0.41 -14.54 -13.91
C MET A 166 -0.70 -13.19 -14.55
#